data_75143afc6af9525b927bce48b3d6febe
#
_entry.id   75143afc6af9525b927bce48b3d6febe
#
_cell.length_a   1.000
_cell.length_b   1.000
_cell.length_c   1.000
_cell.angle_alpha   90.00
_cell.angle_beta   90.00
_cell.angle_gamma   90.00
#
_symmetry.space_group_name_H-M   'P 1'
#
loop_
_entity.id
_entity.type
_entity.pdbx_description
1 polymer ?
#
loop_
_entity_poly.entity_id
_entity_poly.type
_entity_poly.pdbx_seq_one_letter_code
_entity_poly.pdbx_strand_id
1 'polypeptide(L)' 'TLHNKYYAKTMRNAVRKLRATTDKEAALKLYPTVQKMLDKLAKTNIIHKNKAANLKSSLTKHIVALG' A
#
# COMPACT_ATOMS: atom_id res chain seq x y z
N THR A 1 19.68 3.76 5.27
CA THR A 1 19.73 2.95 6.49
C THR A 1 18.97 1.64 6.32
N LEU A 2 19.29 0.67 7.16
CA LEU A 2 18.66 -0.65 7.12
C LEU A 2 17.15 -0.58 7.35
N HIS A 3 16.71 0.32 8.23
CA HIS A 3 15.30 0.49 8.52
C HIS A 3 14.51 0.95 7.29
N ASN A 4 15.05 1.90 6.55
CA ASN A 4 14.39 2.42 5.36
C ASN A 4 14.22 1.33 4.30
N LYS A 5 15.26 0.52 4.10
CA LYS A 5 15.20 -0.59 3.14
C LYS A 5 14.18 -1.63 3.55
N TYR A 6 14.13 -1.95 4.84
CA TYR A 6 13.19 -2.93 5.37
C TYR A 6 11.75 -2.48 5.15
N TYR A 7 11.43 -1.25 5.55
CA TYR A 7 10.07 -0.74 5.41
C TYR A 7 9.65 -0.61 3.95
N ALA A 8 10.55 -0.12 3.10
CA ALA A 8 10.25 0.01 1.67
C ALA A 8 9.97 -1.35 1.04
N LYS A 9 10.75 -2.35 1.39
CA LYS A 9 10.56 -3.71 0.89
C LYS A 9 9.23 -4.30 1.36
N THR A 10 8.91 -4.13 2.64
CA THR A 10 7.67 -4.61 3.23
C THR A 10 6.46 -3.94 2.56
N MET A 11 6.54 -2.62 2.36
CA MET A 11 5.48 -1.89 1.68
C MET A 11 5.28 -2.39 0.25
N ARG A 12 6.37 -2.58 -0.49
CA ARG A 12 6.32 -3.05 -1.87
C ARG A 12 5.66 -4.43 -1.95
N ASN A 13 6.03 -5.33 -1.03
CA ASN A 13 5.44 -6.67 -0.98
C ASN A 13 3.95 -6.60 -0.67
N ALA A 14 3.54 -5.73 0.27
CA ALA A 14 2.13 -5.57 0.63
C ALA A 14 1.32 -5.03 -0.54
N VAL A 15 1.85 -4.01 -1.24
CA VAL A 15 1.19 -3.44 -2.41
C VAL A 15 1.06 -4.48 -3.51
N ARG A 16 2.12 -5.24 -3.77
CA ARG A 16 2.10 -6.30 -4.78
C ARG A 16 1.07 -7.37 -4.44
N LYS A 17 1.01 -7.77 -3.18
CA LYS A 17 0.04 -8.76 -2.72
C LYS A 17 -1.39 -8.28 -2.94
N LEU A 18 -1.65 -7.02 -2.62
CA LEU A 18 -2.97 -6.43 -2.83
C LEU A 18 -3.33 -6.39 -4.31
N ARG A 19 -2.38 -5.99 -5.16
CA ARG A 19 -2.62 -5.94 -6.60
C ARG A 19 -2.82 -7.33 -7.22
N ALA A 20 -2.18 -8.34 -6.66
CA ALA A 20 -2.32 -9.73 -7.12
C ALA A 20 -3.64 -10.35 -6.67
N THR A 21 -4.30 -9.76 -5.68
CA THR A 21 -5.57 -10.26 -5.19
C THR A 21 -6.66 -9.98 -6.21
N THR A 22 -7.38 -11.02 -6.62
CA THR A 22 -8.47 -10.90 -7.58
C THR A 22 -9.83 -10.85 -6.91
N ASP A 23 -9.90 -11.15 -5.61
CA ASP A 23 -11.12 -11.13 -4.83
C ASP A 23 -11.27 -9.77 -4.14
N LYS A 24 -12.36 -9.06 -4.45
CA LYS A 24 -12.63 -7.74 -3.90
C LYS A 24 -12.68 -7.78 -2.36
N GLU A 25 -13.32 -8.82 -1.81
CA GLU A 25 -13.46 -8.94 -0.36
C GLU A 25 -12.10 -9.08 0.32
N ALA A 26 -11.23 -9.92 -0.23
CA ALA A 26 -9.88 -10.09 0.28
C ALA A 26 -9.08 -8.79 0.15
N ALA A 27 -9.24 -8.10 -0.98
CA ALA A 27 -8.57 -6.81 -1.21
C ALA A 27 -9.02 -5.77 -0.18
N LEU A 28 -10.31 -5.72 0.12
CA LEU A 28 -10.85 -4.81 1.12
C LEU A 28 -10.29 -5.10 2.52
N LYS A 29 -10.04 -6.36 2.82
CA LYS A 29 -9.44 -6.74 4.11
C LYS A 29 -7.96 -6.34 4.17
N LEU A 30 -7.26 -6.44 3.07
CA LEU A 30 -5.83 -6.07 2.99
C LEU A 30 -5.62 -4.56 2.97
N TYR A 31 -6.55 -3.82 2.39
CA TYR A 31 -6.40 -2.38 2.16
C TYR A 31 -6.08 -1.60 3.43
N PRO A 32 -6.81 -1.78 4.56
CA PRO A 32 -6.51 -1.02 5.77
C PRO A 32 -5.09 -1.24 6.28
N THR A 33 -4.58 -2.46 6.17
CA THR A 33 -3.20 -2.76 6.57
C THR A 33 -2.20 -2.02 5.70
N VAL A 34 -2.41 -2.05 4.38
CA VAL A 34 -1.54 -1.35 3.42
C VAL A 34 -1.64 0.15 3.62
N GLN A 35 -2.84 0.68 3.84
CA GLN A 35 -3.06 2.10 4.08
C GLN A 35 -2.29 2.59 5.31
N LYS A 36 -2.38 1.85 6.41
CA LYS A 36 -1.65 2.19 7.63
C LYS A 36 -0.15 2.22 7.37
N MET A 37 0.34 1.23 6.64
CA MET A 37 1.76 1.14 6.31
C MET A 37 2.21 2.34 5.49
N LEU A 38 1.45 2.72 4.47
CA LEU A 38 1.75 3.87 3.62
C LEU A 38 1.75 5.17 4.42
N ASP A 39 0.75 5.34 5.28
CA ASP A 39 0.66 6.53 6.13
C ASP A 39 1.85 6.62 7.08
N LYS A 40 2.25 5.52 7.68
CA LYS A 40 3.39 5.47 8.58
C LYS A 40 4.68 5.84 7.85
N LEU A 41 4.89 5.28 6.66
CA LEU A 41 6.08 5.54 5.87
C LEU A 41 6.14 7.01 5.41
N ALA A 42 4.99 7.58 5.06
CA ALA A 42 4.91 8.99 4.69
C ALA A 42 5.20 9.89 5.90
N LYS A 43 4.68 9.52 7.07
CA LYS A 43 4.88 10.28 8.30
C LYS A 43 6.34 10.28 8.72
N THR A 44 7.04 9.18 8.50
CA THR A 44 8.47 9.07 8.85
C THR A 44 9.40 9.51 7.72
N ASN A 45 8.85 10.04 6.64
CA ASN A 45 9.59 10.54 5.48
C ASN A 45 10.39 9.46 4.74
N ILE A 46 10.03 8.19 4.92
CA ILE A 46 10.63 7.09 4.14
C ILE A 46 10.13 7.17 2.71
N ILE A 47 8.86 7.55 2.51
CA ILE A 47 8.33 7.87 1.19
C ILE A 47 7.69 9.26 1.24
N HIS A 48 7.60 9.91 0.09
CA HIS A 48 6.99 11.23 -0.01
C HIS A 48 5.47 11.13 0.14
N LYS A 49 4.84 12.18 0.72
CA LYS A 49 3.39 12.25 0.86
C LYS A 49 2.67 12.02 -0.46
N ASN A 50 3.17 12.60 -1.53
CA ASN A 50 2.56 12.46 -2.86
C ASN A 50 2.62 11.01 -3.33
N LYS A 51 3.73 10.33 -3.06
CA LYS A 51 3.87 8.93 -3.42
C LYS A 51 2.86 8.06 -2.67
N ALA A 52 2.70 8.32 -1.37
CA ALA A 52 1.72 7.58 -0.56
C ALA A 52 0.30 7.82 -1.06
N ALA A 53 -0.03 9.07 -1.36
CA ALA A 53 -1.35 9.41 -1.89
C ALA A 53 -1.61 8.74 -3.24
N ASN A 54 -0.62 8.73 -4.13
CA ASN A 54 -0.73 8.08 -5.43
C ASN A 54 -0.94 6.58 -5.29
N LEU A 55 -0.20 5.94 -4.39
CA LEU A 55 -0.34 4.51 -4.16
C LEU A 55 -1.71 4.16 -3.59
N LYS A 56 -2.19 4.94 -2.63
CA LYS A 56 -3.54 4.73 -2.06
C LYS A 56 -4.62 4.88 -3.12
N SER A 57 -4.52 5.91 -3.94
CA SER A 57 -5.45 6.15 -5.04
C SER A 57 -5.46 5.00 -6.04
N SER A 58 -4.27 4.56 -6.44
CA SER A 58 -4.12 3.46 -7.39
C SER A 58 -4.72 2.17 -6.84
N LEU A 59 -4.48 1.88 -5.56
CA LEU A 59 -5.01 0.69 -4.91
C LEU A 59 -6.54 0.74 -4.78
N THR A 60 -7.08 1.93 -4.47
CA THR A 60 -8.53 2.11 -4.40
C THR A 60 -9.17 1.84 -5.76
N LYS A 61 -8.58 2.35 -6.83
CA LYS A 61 -9.07 2.11 -8.18
C LYS A 61 -9.03 0.63 -8.54
N HIS A 62 -7.97 -0.06 -8.12
CA HIS A 62 -7.84 -1.50 -8.35
C HIS A 62 -8.97 -2.26 -7.66
N ILE A 63 -9.26 -1.92 -6.41
CA ILE A 63 -10.31 -2.58 -5.64
C ILE A 63 -11.68 -2.32 -6.27
N VAL A 64 -11.95 -1.09 -6.67
CA VAL A 64 -13.21 -0.74 -7.33
C VAL A 64 -13.36 -1.52 -8.63
N ALA A 65 -12.28 -1.69 -9.37
CA ALA A 65 -12.29 -2.43 -10.63
C ALA A 65 -12.58 -3.93 -10.43
N LEU A 66 -12.28 -4.47 -9.25
CA LEU A 66 -12.58 -5.87 -8.94
C LEU A 66 -14.08 -6.10 -8.72
N GLY A 67 -14.79 -5.06 -8.34
CA GLY A 67 -16.21 -5.14 -8.13
C GLY A 67 -16.99 -4.78 -9.35
#